data_693670cc84eaae366d5068c37be38848
#
_entry.id   693670cc84eaae366d5068c37be38848
#
_cell.length_a   1.000
_cell.length_b   1.000
_cell.length_c   1.000
_cell.angle_alpha   90.00
_cell.angle_beta   90.00
_cell.angle_gamma   90.00
#
_symmetry.space_group_name_H-M   'P 1'
#
loop_
_entity.id
_entity.type
_entity.pdbx_description
1 polymer ?
#
loop_
_entity_poly.entity_id
_entity_poly.type
_entity_poly.pdbx_seq_one_letter_code
_entity_poly.pdbx_strand_id
1 'polypeptide(L)'
;MKYRLNGRNSCDTAQKYIRRVLEGRPLGNLKPEDCAPYLDVCRELERAAGDPEAVDRVWAAAVASEPELAELLIDDAAPEEPSGDDGTGKGSVATQLVRLAEDRCTFMRSDGGSYAKVRNNGEVLPLGSKAFKEYLSEQYLRMAGKVAPSGSLTDALTALRGIAAKTDEPVYVRTCGDAARVVFLDLGNGRVAQVTPSEIKIIPKADAPVNLWSPSAAKALPDPDLTGTLDDIGAALALEGDALYVAAGWLLAALLPGGPYPVLAVYGPQGSGKSTRCRQLNRLLDPSGLLLRTQPKKTDDLIVAARAAHILSFDNVSKISDELSDGLCRVATGGGIAKRTLYTDADVTVVNVKRPVVINAIVDVVKRSDLADRLMLLELDRVAERRTERQVEERFRQHQAKALGALLKGVKAALCTWHSISLPDLPRMADACAWAEAGMRGIGAEPEGFFNAFTRAAQDASARIVEGDLVGSLVHTIATKGDGFLGTASTLLERMRSMASGQKRSLPTDATQLSIQLKRLAPALEAAHGYTIEYKRTRERRQWKIPSVSKNKVSDENASHASHTSQNDTAATHEAPKTVDSGECERLSEAPF
;
A
#
# COMPACT_ATOMS: atom_id res chain seq x y z
N MET A 1 36.63 -27.63 -54.66
CA MET A 1 37.27 -26.30 -54.47
C MET A 1 37.02 -25.88 -53.06
N LYS A 2 38.03 -25.88 -52.21
CA LYS A 2 37.89 -25.51 -50.79
C LYS A 2 37.72 -24.00 -50.72
N TYR A 3 36.54 -23.50 -50.45
CA TYR A 3 36.31 -22.11 -50.12
C TYR A 3 36.77 -21.87 -48.70
N ARG A 4 37.85 -21.13 -48.52
CA ARG A 4 38.26 -20.55 -47.25
C ARG A 4 37.38 -19.32 -47.04
N LEU A 5 36.55 -19.35 -46.01
CA LEU A 5 35.80 -18.20 -45.52
C LEU A 5 36.77 -17.11 -45.00
N ASN A 6 37.01 -16.12 -45.82
CA ASN A 6 37.71 -14.90 -45.44
C ASN A 6 36.73 -13.72 -45.63
N GLY A 7 36.04 -13.40 -44.54
CA GLY A 7 35.23 -12.20 -44.46
C GLY A 7 33.98 -12.40 -43.61
N ARG A 8 34.02 -11.96 -42.36
CA ARG A 8 32.91 -12.06 -41.38
C ARG A 8 31.59 -11.49 -41.90
N ASN A 9 31.58 -10.48 -42.73
CA ASN A 9 30.35 -9.77 -43.17
C ASN A 9 29.48 -10.57 -44.16
N SER A 10 30.04 -11.40 -45.03
CA SER A 10 29.29 -12.17 -46.02
C SER A 10 28.58 -13.38 -45.40
N CYS A 11 29.15 -13.99 -44.36
CA CYS A 11 28.57 -15.10 -43.63
C CYS A 11 27.33 -14.64 -42.83
N ASP A 12 27.40 -13.49 -42.16
CA ASP A 12 26.29 -12.93 -41.38
C ASP A 12 25.05 -12.63 -42.25
N THR A 13 25.27 -12.19 -43.50
CA THR A 13 24.18 -11.86 -44.43
C THR A 13 23.49 -13.14 -44.91
N ALA A 14 24.26 -14.16 -45.30
CA ALA A 14 23.73 -15.47 -45.69
C ALA A 14 22.95 -16.15 -44.54
N GLN A 15 23.48 -16.12 -43.33
CA GLN A 15 22.81 -16.64 -42.13
C GLN A 15 21.47 -15.96 -41.89
N LYS A 16 21.41 -14.64 -41.96
CA LYS A 16 20.15 -13.86 -41.79
C LYS A 16 19.16 -14.17 -42.92
N TYR A 17 19.62 -14.32 -44.13
CA TYR A 17 18.78 -14.65 -45.27
C TYR A 17 18.16 -16.03 -45.11
N ILE A 18 18.98 -17.06 -44.93
CA ILE A 18 18.56 -18.46 -44.77
C ILE A 18 17.60 -18.61 -43.60
N ARG A 19 17.92 -18.02 -42.43
CA ARG A 19 17.04 -18.04 -41.26
C ARG A 19 15.66 -17.44 -41.55
N ARG A 20 15.59 -16.29 -42.24
CA ARG A 20 14.30 -15.66 -42.59
C ARG A 20 13.46 -16.50 -43.54
N VAL A 21 14.08 -17.17 -44.47
CA VAL A 21 13.36 -18.07 -45.38
C VAL A 21 12.82 -19.29 -44.66
N LEU A 22 13.64 -19.93 -43.81
CA LEU A 22 13.23 -21.11 -43.02
C LEU A 22 12.13 -20.79 -41.99
N GLU A 23 12.16 -19.57 -41.42
CA GLU A 23 11.14 -19.10 -40.48
C GLU A 23 9.90 -18.50 -41.17
N GLY A 24 9.84 -18.47 -42.50
CA GLY A 24 8.74 -17.85 -43.25
C GLY A 24 8.62 -16.33 -43.04
N ARG A 25 9.70 -15.65 -42.68
CA ARG A 25 9.71 -14.22 -42.40
C ARG A 25 10.02 -13.38 -43.65
N PRO A 26 9.49 -12.12 -43.73
CA PRO A 26 9.79 -11.23 -44.84
C PRO A 26 11.29 -10.96 -44.99
N LEU A 27 11.82 -11.10 -46.20
CA LEU A 27 13.25 -10.91 -46.49
C LEU A 27 13.71 -9.44 -46.40
N GLY A 28 12.80 -8.48 -46.51
CA GLY A 28 13.11 -7.05 -46.46
C GLY A 28 13.99 -6.63 -47.68
N ASN A 29 15.15 -6.05 -47.37
CA ASN A 29 16.12 -5.61 -48.40
C ASN A 29 17.20 -6.66 -48.73
N LEU A 30 17.12 -7.87 -48.14
CA LEU A 30 18.09 -8.93 -48.36
C LEU A 30 17.83 -9.61 -49.72
N LYS A 31 18.87 -9.77 -50.52
CA LYS A 31 18.80 -10.43 -51.83
C LYS A 31 19.72 -11.66 -51.83
N PRO A 32 19.40 -12.72 -52.63
CA PRO A 32 20.28 -13.87 -52.76
C PRO A 32 21.69 -13.52 -53.22
N GLU A 33 21.82 -12.48 -54.05
CA GLU A 33 23.09 -12.02 -54.59
C GLU A 33 24.06 -11.50 -53.53
N ASP A 34 23.53 -11.09 -52.38
CA ASP A 34 24.33 -10.59 -51.25
C ASP A 34 24.87 -11.74 -50.34
N CYS A 35 24.51 -12.99 -50.66
CA CYS A 35 24.76 -14.16 -49.81
C CYS A 35 25.93 -15.04 -50.32
N ALA A 36 26.92 -14.48 -51.03
CA ALA A 36 28.11 -15.24 -51.37
C ALA A 36 28.88 -15.68 -50.07
N PRO A 37 29.36 -16.94 -49.97
CA PRO A 37 29.50 -17.97 -51.02
C PRO A 37 28.28 -18.90 -51.23
N TYR A 38 27.19 -18.72 -50.51
CA TYR A 38 26.00 -19.62 -50.50
C TYR A 38 24.91 -19.18 -51.49
N LEU A 39 25.30 -18.49 -52.56
CA LEU A 39 24.36 -17.89 -53.51
C LEU A 39 23.37 -18.90 -54.14
N ASP A 40 23.84 -20.09 -54.48
CA ASP A 40 23.01 -21.10 -55.14
C ASP A 40 21.95 -21.65 -54.15
N VAL A 41 22.33 -21.90 -52.89
CA VAL A 41 21.43 -22.38 -51.86
C VAL A 41 20.37 -21.28 -51.53
N CYS A 42 20.77 -20.03 -51.46
CA CYS A 42 19.85 -18.92 -51.22
C CYS A 42 18.84 -18.75 -52.36
N ARG A 43 19.24 -18.96 -53.61
CA ARG A 43 18.35 -18.92 -54.79
C ARG A 43 17.36 -20.09 -54.82
N GLU A 44 17.80 -21.29 -54.42
CA GLU A 44 16.91 -22.43 -54.34
C GLU A 44 15.89 -22.32 -53.20
N LEU A 45 16.30 -21.78 -52.07
CA LEU A 45 15.40 -21.47 -50.93
C LEU A 45 14.40 -20.38 -51.32
N GLU A 46 14.81 -19.37 -52.07
CA GLU A 46 13.90 -18.33 -52.59
C GLU A 46 12.83 -18.89 -53.51
N ARG A 47 13.20 -19.84 -54.41
CA ARG A 47 12.24 -20.51 -55.30
C ARG A 47 11.26 -21.40 -54.55
N ALA A 48 11.67 -21.97 -53.43
CA ALA A 48 10.83 -22.79 -52.55
C ALA A 48 10.01 -21.90 -51.59
N ALA A 49 10.30 -20.61 -51.47
CA ALA A 49 9.64 -19.70 -50.53
C ALA A 49 8.12 -19.66 -50.80
N GLY A 50 7.31 -20.00 -49.79
CA GLY A 50 5.85 -20.12 -49.90
C GLY A 50 5.33 -21.57 -49.77
N ASP A 51 6.20 -22.58 -49.87
CA ASP A 51 5.90 -23.98 -49.59
C ASP A 51 6.85 -24.52 -48.50
N PRO A 52 6.40 -24.63 -47.25
CA PRO A 52 7.23 -25.06 -46.12
C PRO A 52 7.88 -26.45 -46.33
N GLU A 53 7.17 -27.40 -46.96
CA GLU A 53 7.72 -28.72 -47.21
C GLU A 53 8.80 -28.71 -48.32
N ALA A 54 8.68 -27.80 -49.28
CA ALA A 54 9.70 -27.58 -50.30
C ALA A 54 10.94 -26.89 -49.71
N VAL A 55 10.77 -25.94 -48.83
CA VAL A 55 11.87 -25.24 -48.11
C VAL A 55 12.65 -26.22 -47.28
N ASP A 56 11.99 -27.11 -46.50
CA ASP A 56 12.64 -28.10 -45.67
C ASP A 56 13.42 -29.13 -46.53
N ARG A 57 12.88 -29.58 -47.69
CA ARG A 57 13.57 -30.47 -48.61
C ARG A 57 14.81 -29.86 -49.23
N VAL A 58 14.72 -28.59 -49.68
CA VAL A 58 15.86 -27.87 -50.23
C VAL A 58 16.94 -27.68 -49.17
N TRP A 59 16.55 -27.33 -47.96
CA TRP A 59 17.49 -27.14 -46.87
C TRP A 59 18.18 -28.48 -46.48
N ALA A 60 17.43 -29.55 -46.33
CA ALA A 60 17.98 -30.87 -46.03
C ALA A 60 18.96 -31.38 -47.12
N ALA A 61 18.66 -31.12 -48.39
CA ALA A 61 19.55 -31.47 -49.51
C ALA A 61 20.82 -30.58 -49.48
N ALA A 62 20.70 -29.31 -49.19
CA ALA A 62 21.83 -28.38 -49.10
C ALA A 62 22.78 -28.77 -47.95
N VAL A 63 22.25 -29.06 -46.78
CA VAL A 63 23.04 -29.53 -45.61
C VAL A 63 23.69 -30.88 -45.87
N ALA A 64 23.02 -31.81 -46.58
CA ALA A 64 23.59 -33.09 -46.95
C ALA A 64 24.75 -32.96 -47.93
N SER A 65 24.71 -31.94 -48.79
CA SER A 65 25.75 -31.64 -49.80
C SER A 65 26.93 -30.85 -49.20
N GLU A 66 26.65 -29.93 -48.29
CA GLU A 66 27.61 -29.08 -47.59
C GLU A 66 27.31 -29.05 -46.10
N PRO A 67 27.87 -29.98 -45.31
CA PRO A 67 27.59 -30.07 -43.86
C PRO A 67 27.92 -28.79 -43.08
N GLU A 68 28.81 -27.94 -43.60
CA GLU A 68 29.14 -26.65 -43.02
C GLU A 68 27.96 -25.66 -42.99
N LEU A 69 26.92 -25.89 -43.82
CA LEU A 69 25.68 -25.10 -43.80
C LEU A 69 24.85 -25.32 -42.55
N ALA A 70 24.90 -26.51 -41.97
CA ALA A 70 24.23 -26.78 -40.69
C ALA A 70 24.79 -25.93 -39.56
N GLU A 71 26.09 -25.61 -39.60
CA GLU A 71 26.75 -24.75 -38.62
C GLU A 71 26.31 -23.29 -38.71
N LEU A 72 25.74 -22.85 -39.85
CA LEU A 72 25.19 -21.50 -39.98
C LEU A 72 23.91 -21.29 -39.16
N LEU A 73 23.21 -22.35 -38.80
CA LEU A 73 21.93 -22.28 -38.04
C LEU A 73 22.04 -22.84 -36.64
N ILE A 74 23.15 -23.42 -36.26
CA ILE A 74 23.41 -23.78 -34.87
C ILE A 74 23.66 -22.47 -34.18
N ASP A 75 22.58 -21.98 -33.60
CA ASP A 75 22.70 -21.27 -32.39
C ASP A 75 21.98 -19.96 -32.17
N ASP A 76 20.90 -20.05 -31.43
CA ASP A 76 20.61 -19.15 -30.32
C ASP A 76 20.18 -19.96 -29.07
N ALA A 77 20.53 -21.23 -28.98
CA ALA A 77 20.19 -22.11 -27.83
C ALA A 77 21.41 -22.71 -27.10
N ALA A 78 22.62 -22.47 -27.60
CA ALA A 78 23.84 -22.79 -26.85
C ALA A 78 24.62 -21.50 -26.56
N PRO A 79 25.25 -21.37 -25.38
CA PRO A 79 26.08 -20.18 -25.08
C PRO A 79 27.20 -20.11 -26.11
N GLU A 80 27.26 -19.01 -26.89
CA GLU A 80 28.43 -18.69 -27.71
C GLU A 80 29.68 -18.84 -26.85
N GLU A 81 30.53 -19.79 -27.14
CA GLU A 81 31.89 -19.76 -26.66
C GLU A 81 32.52 -18.46 -27.16
N PRO A 82 33.10 -17.64 -26.31
CA PRO A 82 33.63 -16.34 -26.71
C PRO A 82 34.79 -16.54 -27.67
N SER A 83 34.56 -16.21 -28.94
CA SER A 83 35.64 -16.08 -29.93
C SER A 83 36.49 -14.86 -29.59
N GLY A 84 37.57 -15.09 -28.89
CA GLY A 84 38.53 -14.07 -28.50
C GLY A 84 39.17 -14.44 -27.15
N ASP A 85 39.82 -15.59 -27.11
CA ASP A 85 40.75 -15.91 -26.05
C ASP A 85 42.02 -15.04 -26.21
N ASP A 86 42.08 -13.95 -25.46
CA ASP A 86 43.32 -13.22 -25.19
C ASP A 86 44.03 -13.80 -23.95
N GLY A 87 43.87 -15.08 -23.69
CA GLY A 87 44.70 -15.81 -22.71
C GLY A 87 44.47 -15.48 -21.22
N THR A 88 43.37 -14.80 -20.86
CA THR A 88 43.11 -14.37 -19.46
C THR A 88 41.87 -14.99 -18.80
N GLY A 89 41.18 -15.98 -19.41
CA GLY A 89 40.04 -16.68 -18.78
C GLY A 89 38.84 -15.82 -18.38
N LYS A 90 38.68 -14.63 -18.97
CA LYS A 90 37.59 -13.70 -18.65
C LYS A 90 36.49 -13.82 -19.70
N GLY A 91 35.33 -14.39 -19.29
CA GLY A 91 34.13 -14.45 -20.13
C GLY A 91 33.67 -13.07 -20.65
N SER A 92 32.63 -13.03 -21.51
CA SER A 92 32.11 -11.76 -22.08
C SER A 92 31.86 -10.70 -21.01
N VAL A 93 31.84 -9.41 -21.38
CA VAL A 93 31.55 -8.31 -20.43
C VAL A 93 30.20 -8.54 -19.74
N ALA A 94 29.20 -9.04 -20.43
CA ALA A 94 27.91 -9.39 -19.84
C ALA A 94 28.05 -10.50 -18.77
N THR A 95 28.82 -11.56 -19.06
CA THR A 95 29.10 -12.63 -18.09
C THR A 95 29.89 -12.12 -16.87
N GLN A 96 30.86 -11.23 -17.08
CA GLN A 96 31.60 -10.60 -15.97
C GLN A 96 30.68 -9.75 -15.10
N LEU A 97 29.75 -9.00 -15.69
CA LEU A 97 28.75 -8.21 -14.96
C LEU A 97 27.80 -9.10 -14.14
N VAL A 98 27.35 -10.24 -14.70
CA VAL A 98 26.50 -11.21 -13.97
C VAL A 98 27.26 -11.77 -12.78
N ARG A 99 28.49 -12.29 -12.95
CA ARG A 99 29.31 -12.81 -11.87
C ARG A 99 29.57 -11.76 -10.78
N LEU A 100 29.92 -10.53 -11.19
CA LEU A 100 30.12 -9.41 -10.28
C LEU A 100 28.87 -9.10 -9.45
N ALA A 101 27.70 -9.18 -10.08
CA ALA A 101 26.43 -8.97 -9.40
C ALA A 101 26.09 -10.13 -8.43
N GLU A 102 26.35 -11.40 -8.81
CA GLU A 102 26.14 -12.58 -7.96
C GLU A 102 27.06 -12.58 -6.73
N ASP A 103 28.30 -12.11 -6.88
CA ASP A 103 29.23 -11.99 -5.75
C ASP A 103 28.79 -10.95 -4.72
N ARG A 104 28.09 -9.89 -5.16
CA ARG A 104 27.77 -8.72 -4.33
C ARG A 104 26.31 -8.63 -3.91
N CYS A 105 25.42 -9.34 -4.57
CA CYS A 105 23.99 -9.26 -4.37
C CYS A 105 23.37 -10.64 -4.17
N THR A 106 22.17 -10.64 -3.58
CA THR A 106 21.19 -11.73 -3.66
C THR A 106 20.02 -11.25 -4.52
N PHE A 107 19.38 -12.18 -5.25
CA PHE A 107 18.32 -11.85 -6.19
C PHE A 107 17.02 -12.51 -5.80
N MET A 108 15.91 -11.78 -5.97
CA MET A 108 14.58 -12.26 -5.62
C MET A 108 13.51 -11.65 -6.50
N ARG A 109 12.37 -12.33 -6.59
CA ARG A 109 11.15 -11.83 -7.21
C ARG A 109 10.11 -11.53 -6.14
N SER A 110 9.39 -10.42 -6.28
CA SER A 110 8.29 -10.02 -5.42
C SER A 110 7.25 -9.22 -6.22
N ASP A 111 5.97 -9.54 -6.08
CA ASP A 111 4.84 -8.82 -6.73
C ASP A 111 5.05 -8.50 -8.22
N GLY A 112 5.63 -9.47 -8.97
CA GLY A 112 5.92 -9.33 -10.40
C GLY A 112 7.10 -8.41 -10.74
N GLY A 113 7.87 -7.96 -9.73
CA GLY A 113 9.13 -7.25 -9.89
C GLY A 113 10.34 -8.14 -9.58
N SER A 114 11.49 -7.87 -10.20
CA SER A 114 12.77 -8.51 -9.87
C SER A 114 13.67 -7.54 -9.14
N TYR A 115 14.31 -7.97 -8.07
CA TYR A 115 15.09 -7.15 -7.16
C TYR A 115 16.45 -7.78 -6.89
N ALA A 116 17.42 -6.92 -6.54
CA ALA A 116 18.72 -7.29 -5.99
C ALA A 116 18.89 -6.67 -4.60
N LYS A 117 19.30 -7.45 -3.60
CA LYS A 117 19.75 -6.97 -2.28
C LYS A 117 21.28 -6.96 -2.25
N VAL A 118 21.86 -5.79 -2.08
CA VAL A 118 23.30 -5.59 -1.99
C VAL A 118 23.78 -6.05 -0.62
N ARG A 119 24.72 -7.01 -0.58
CA ARG A 119 25.11 -7.72 0.66
C ARG A 119 25.77 -6.81 1.69
N ASN A 120 26.61 -5.86 1.26
CA ASN A 120 27.40 -5.04 2.17
C ASN A 120 26.61 -3.95 2.91
N ASN A 121 25.51 -3.46 2.35
CA ASN A 121 24.72 -2.37 2.93
C ASN A 121 23.22 -2.69 3.08
N GLY A 122 22.77 -3.87 2.60
CA GLY A 122 21.38 -4.30 2.66
C GLY A 122 20.43 -3.53 1.76
N GLU A 123 20.94 -2.70 0.84
CA GLU A 123 20.12 -1.91 -0.06
C GLU A 123 19.43 -2.83 -1.08
N VAL A 124 18.10 -2.69 -1.22
CA VAL A 124 17.30 -3.44 -2.17
C VAL A 124 17.00 -2.55 -3.36
N LEU A 125 17.36 -3.00 -4.56
CA LEU A 125 17.22 -2.25 -5.81
C LEU A 125 16.41 -3.05 -6.82
N PRO A 126 15.37 -2.47 -7.48
CA PRO A 126 14.72 -3.12 -8.61
C PRO A 126 15.70 -3.29 -9.77
N LEU A 127 15.83 -4.49 -10.34
CA LEU A 127 16.78 -4.78 -11.43
C LEU A 127 16.58 -3.91 -12.69
N GLY A 128 15.35 -3.44 -12.93
CA GLY A 128 15.06 -2.52 -14.04
C GLY A 128 15.33 -1.04 -13.74
N SER A 129 15.70 -0.69 -12.51
CA SER A 129 15.87 0.70 -12.10
C SER A 129 17.16 1.32 -12.64
N LYS A 130 17.15 2.66 -12.76
CA LYS A 130 18.35 3.42 -13.08
C LYS A 130 19.43 3.23 -12.00
N ALA A 131 19.01 3.19 -10.73
CA ALA A 131 19.92 3.02 -9.59
C ALA A 131 20.71 1.70 -9.66
N PHE A 132 20.07 0.57 -10.00
CA PHE A 132 20.79 -0.71 -10.13
C PHE A 132 21.74 -0.72 -11.34
N LYS A 133 21.36 -0.09 -12.47
CA LYS A 133 22.24 0.05 -13.63
C LYS A 133 23.49 0.88 -13.28
N GLU A 134 23.29 1.98 -12.58
CA GLU A 134 24.39 2.86 -12.13
C GLU A 134 25.29 2.13 -11.13
N TYR A 135 24.71 1.43 -10.15
CA TYR A 135 25.44 0.59 -9.21
C TYR A 135 26.32 -0.43 -9.94
N LEU A 136 25.73 -1.23 -10.84
CA LEU A 136 26.46 -2.29 -11.55
C LEU A 136 27.56 -1.71 -12.46
N SER A 137 27.29 -0.60 -13.13
CA SER A 137 28.28 0.11 -13.95
C SER A 137 29.45 0.64 -13.14
N GLU A 138 29.18 1.22 -11.95
CA GLU A 138 30.21 1.69 -11.04
C GLU A 138 31.07 0.54 -10.50
N GLN A 139 30.44 -0.56 -10.08
CA GLN A 139 31.18 -1.73 -9.59
C GLN A 139 32.08 -2.33 -10.69
N TYR A 140 31.58 -2.38 -11.94
CA TYR A 140 32.37 -2.87 -13.06
C TYR A 140 33.55 -1.92 -13.39
N LEU A 141 33.34 -0.62 -13.37
CA LEU A 141 34.40 0.37 -13.56
C LEU A 141 35.51 0.22 -12.50
N ARG A 142 35.14 0.02 -11.24
CA ARG A 142 36.09 -0.21 -10.14
C ARG A 142 36.88 -1.51 -10.32
N MET A 143 36.23 -2.56 -10.83
CA MET A 143 36.87 -3.87 -11.00
C MET A 143 37.76 -3.91 -12.28
N ALA A 144 37.24 -3.40 -13.40
CA ALA A 144 37.85 -3.58 -14.71
C ALA A 144 38.61 -2.36 -15.23
N GLY A 145 38.49 -1.19 -14.57
CA GLY A 145 39.05 0.08 -15.02
C GLY A 145 38.44 0.61 -16.33
N LYS A 146 37.33 0.04 -16.77
CA LYS A 146 36.65 0.34 -18.04
C LYS A 146 35.15 0.51 -17.84
N VAL A 147 34.52 1.31 -18.69
CA VAL A 147 33.05 1.50 -18.72
C VAL A 147 32.40 0.29 -19.37
N ALA A 148 31.33 -0.23 -18.75
CA ALA A 148 30.54 -1.31 -19.32
C ALA A 148 29.73 -0.83 -20.52
N PRO A 149 29.77 -1.52 -21.67
CA PRO A 149 28.92 -1.21 -22.81
C PRO A 149 27.43 -1.35 -22.44
N SER A 150 26.58 -0.48 -22.99
CA SER A 150 25.13 -0.49 -22.70
C SER A 150 24.43 -1.79 -23.11
N GLY A 151 24.85 -2.43 -24.20
CA GLY A 151 24.36 -3.75 -24.64
C GLY A 151 24.66 -4.82 -23.59
N SER A 152 25.93 -4.92 -23.16
CA SER A 152 26.34 -5.89 -22.13
C SER A 152 25.63 -5.70 -20.78
N LEU A 153 25.29 -4.45 -20.41
CA LEU A 153 24.45 -4.18 -19.24
C LEU A 153 23.02 -4.69 -19.42
N THR A 154 22.45 -4.54 -20.62
CA THR A 154 21.09 -5.02 -20.92
C THR A 154 21.02 -6.54 -20.90
N ASP A 155 22.03 -7.22 -21.48
CA ASP A 155 22.13 -8.68 -21.49
C ASP A 155 22.31 -9.23 -20.08
N ALA A 156 23.22 -8.63 -19.29
CA ALA A 156 23.40 -8.98 -17.88
C ALA A 156 22.12 -8.82 -17.07
N LEU A 157 21.38 -7.73 -17.25
CA LEU A 157 20.10 -7.51 -16.55
C LEU A 157 19.03 -8.55 -16.94
N THR A 158 19.03 -9.02 -18.19
CA THR A 158 18.13 -10.08 -18.64
C THR A 158 18.46 -11.41 -17.95
N ALA A 159 19.74 -11.77 -17.87
CA ALA A 159 20.20 -12.94 -17.17
C ALA A 159 19.88 -12.85 -15.64
N LEU A 160 20.15 -11.72 -15.00
CA LEU A 160 19.86 -11.49 -13.58
C LEU A 160 18.37 -11.57 -13.26
N ARG A 161 17.47 -11.14 -14.17
CA ARG A 161 16.03 -11.34 -14.01
C ARG A 161 15.66 -12.83 -14.04
N GLY A 162 16.30 -13.62 -14.89
CA GLY A 162 16.15 -15.06 -14.91
C GLY A 162 16.61 -15.73 -13.61
N ILE A 163 17.72 -15.24 -13.03
CA ILE A 163 18.20 -15.70 -11.72
C ILE A 163 17.20 -15.32 -10.61
N ALA A 164 16.75 -14.07 -10.59
CA ALA A 164 15.79 -13.57 -9.61
C ALA A 164 14.45 -14.33 -9.65
N ALA A 165 14.04 -14.82 -10.81
CA ALA A 165 12.80 -15.58 -10.98
C ALA A 165 12.77 -16.94 -10.25
N LYS A 166 13.93 -17.43 -9.80
CA LYS A 166 14.05 -18.70 -9.07
C LYS A 166 13.76 -18.59 -7.58
N THR A 167 13.72 -17.36 -7.03
CA THR A 167 13.56 -17.11 -5.60
C THR A 167 12.42 -16.12 -5.38
N ASP A 168 11.30 -16.59 -4.86
CA ASP A 168 10.18 -15.72 -4.47
C ASP A 168 10.35 -15.34 -2.99
N GLU A 169 10.74 -14.10 -2.74
CA GLU A 169 10.85 -13.52 -1.41
C GLU A 169 10.16 -12.16 -1.37
N PRO A 170 9.43 -11.86 -0.29
CA PRO A 170 8.73 -10.59 -0.19
C PRO A 170 9.70 -9.41 -0.09
N VAL A 171 9.39 -8.33 -0.80
CA VAL A 171 10.08 -7.04 -0.72
C VAL A 171 9.08 -6.01 -0.21
N TYR A 172 9.45 -5.33 0.86
CA TYR A 172 8.59 -4.38 1.55
C TYR A 172 9.07 -2.94 1.37
N VAL A 173 8.14 -2.00 1.53
CA VAL A 173 8.45 -0.57 1.55
C VAL A 173 8.23 -0.06 2.96
N ARG A 174 9.24 0.56 3.55
CA ARG A 174 9.28 1.23 4.85
C ARG A 174 9.13 0.30 6.07
N THR A 175 8.12 -0.57 6.13
CA THR A 175 7.88 -1.43 7.29
C THR A 175 7.41 -2.82 6.89
N CYS A 176 7.76 -3.79 7.71
CA CYS A 176 7.32 -5.17 7.62
C CYS A 176 7.46 -5.87 8.97
N GLY A 177 7.04 -7.11 9.04
CA GLY A 177 7.23 -7.93 10.23
C GLY A 177 6.16 -8.99 10.41
N ASP A 178 6.11 -9.52 11.62
CA ASP A 178 5.11 -10.46 12.13
C ASP A 178 4.50 -9.86 13.40
N ALA A 179 3.19 -9.69 13.42
CA ALA A 179 2.46 -9.07 14.54
C ALA A 179 2.58 -9.84 15.88
N ALA A 180 3.04 -11.08 15.85
CA ALA A 180 3.30 -11.88 17.05
C ALA A 180 4.76 -11.80 17.53
N ARG A 181 5.70 -11.32 16.70
CA ARG A 181 7.13 -11.48 16.96
C ARG A 181 7.97 -10.21 16.80
N VAL A 182 7.86 -9.54 15.68
CA VAL A 182 8.81 -8.47 15.33
C VAL A 182 8.24 -7.51 14.30
N VAL A 183 8.58 -6.23 14.47
CA VAL A 183 8.34 -5.18 13.45
C VAL A 183 9.67 -4.57 13.06
N PHE A 184 9.89 -4.43 11.76
CA PHE A 184 11.03 -3.71 11.19
C PHE A 184 10.53 -2.41 10.55
N LEU A 185 11.20 -1.30 10.88
CA LEU A 185 10.95 0.01 10.27
C LEU A 185 12.27 0.51 9.64
N ASP A 186 12.26 0.72 8.33
CA ASP A 186 13.40 1.33 7.60
C ASP A 186 13.51 2.81 7.99
N LEU A 187 14.55 3.16 8.72
CA LEU A 187 14.85 4.54 9.10
C LEU A 187 15.52 5.32 7.97
N GLY A 188 15.96 4.64 6.91
CA GLY A 188 16.81 5.22 5.88
C GLY A 188 18.28 5.29 6.32
N ASN A 189 19.15 5.81 5.43
CA ASN A 189 20.59 5.93 5.70
C ASN A 189 21.23 4.62 6.18
N GLY A 190 20.76 3.47 5.66
CA GLY A 190 21.31 2.16 5.99
C GLY A 190 20.96 1.63 7.38
N ARG A 191 19.92 2.16 8.05
CA ARG A 191 19.51 1.77 9.41
C ARG A 191 18.06 1.30 9.44
N VAL A 192 17.78 0.34 10.32
CA VAL A 192 16.46 -0.26 10.54
C VAL A 192 16.19 -0.33 12.04
N ALA A 193 15.03 0.12 12.47
CA ALA A 193 14.54 -0.15 13.81
C ALA A 193 13.90 -1.54 13.83
N GLN A 194 14.42 -2.43 14.66
CA GLN A 194 13.88 -3.74 14.97
C GLN A 194 13.18 -3.65 16.33
N VAL A 195 11.89 -3.89 16.34
CA VAL A 195 11.05 -3.87 17.54
C VAL A 195 10.56 -5.27 17.81
N THR A 196 10.91 -5.81 18.97
CA THR A 196 10.44 -7.10 19.49
C THR A 196 9.66 -6.90 20.78
N PRO A 197 8.95 -7.88 21.30
CA PRO A 197 8.32 -7.78 22.64
C PRO A 197 9.31 -7.41 23.75
N SER A 198 10.56 -7.87 23.66
CA SER A 198 11.59 -7.62 24.68
C SER A 198 12.28 -6.28 24.54
N GLU A 199 12.63 -5.85 23.30
CA GLU A 199 13.51 -4.72 23.08
C GLU A 199 13.25 -3.96 21.77
N ILE A 200 13.82 -2.75 21.69
CA ILE A 200 13.90 -1.93 20.49
C ILE A 200 15.38 -1.73 20.17
N LYS A 201 15.82 -2.20 19.01
CA LYS A 201 17.21 -2.04 18.53
C LYS A 201 17.27 -1.30 17.21
N ILE A 202 18.29 -0.48 17.03
CA ILE A 202 18.65 0.08 15.73
C ILE A 202 19.80 -0.74 15.19
N ILE A 203 19.57 -1.42 14.07
CA ILE A 203 20.52 -2.30 13.41
C ILE A 203 20.90 -1.77 12.03
N PRO A 204 22.09 -2.13 11.50
CA PRO A 204 22.41 -1.90 10.10
C PRO A 204 21.39 -2.59 9.18
N LYS A 205 21.04 -1.96 8.08
CA LYS A 205 20.08 -2.54 7.11
C LYS A 205 20.62 -3.84 6.50
N ALA A 206 21.94 -3.99 6.41
CA ALA A 206 22.59 -5.23 5.97
C ALA A 206 22.26 -6.42 6.86
N ASP A 207 22.12 -6.19 8.18
CA ASP A 207 21.88 -7.23 9.18
C ASP A 207 20.39 -7.55 9.35
N ALA A 208 19.51 -6.76 8.70
CA ALA A 208 18.06 -7.01 8.75
C ALA A 208 17.70 -8.27 7.94
N PRO A 209 17.02 -9.27 8.56
CA PRO A 209 16.63 -10.53 7.90
C PRO A 209 15.44 -10.37 6.94
N VAL A 210 15.20 -9.16 6.46
CA VAL A 210 14.08 -8.77 5.60
C VAL A 210 14.57 -7.94 4.43
N ASN A 211 13.76 -7.89 3.37
CA ASN A 211 14.10 -7.14 2.17
C ASN A 211 13.31 -5.82 2.15
N LEU A 212 13.95 -4.73 2.55
CA LEU A 212 13.36 -3.39 2.61
C LEU A 212 13.86 -2.55 1.42
N TRP A 213 12.96 -2.26 0.50
CA TRP A 213 13.22 -1.36 -0.61
C TRP A 213 12.89 0.08 -0.22
N SER A 214 13.85 0.98 -0.43
CA SER A 214 13.66 2.43 -0.26
C SER A 214 13.49 3.07 -1.64
N PRO A 215 12.27 3.49 -2.03
CA PRO A 215 12.04 4.22 -3.28
C PRO A 215 12.89 5.50 -3.34
N SER A 216 13.22 5.96 -4.56
CA SER A 216 14.08 7.14 -4.76
C SER A 216 13.57 8.44 -4.12
N ALA A 217 12.27 8.56 -3.93
CA ALA A 217 11.66 9.70 -3.24
C ALA A 217 11.68 9.55 -1.71
N ALA A 218 11.96 8.38 -1.15
CA ALA A 218 11.98 8.14 0.29
C ALA A 218 13.08 8.99 0.95
N LYS A 219 12.76 9.48 2.15
CA LYS A 219 13.70 10.24 2.99
C LYS A 219 13.93 9.50 4.30
N ALA A 220 15.06 9.79 4.95
CA ALA A 220 15.38 9.22 6.24
C ALA A 220 14.48 9.78 7.34
N LEU A 221 14.18 8.92 8.32
CA LEU A 221 13.63 9.28 9.61
C LEU A 221 14.76 9.69 10.56
N PRO A 222 14.49 10.53 11.58
CA PRO A 222 15.44 10.80 12.63
C PRO A 222 15.73 9.56 13.46
N ASP A 223 16.80 9.58 14.26
CA ASP A 223 17.00 8.59 15.30
C ASP A 223 15.87 8.66 16.32
N PRO A 224 15.19 7.56 16.64
CA PRO A 224 14.07 7.58 17.58
C PRO A 224 14.60 7.84 19.01
N ASP A 225 14.00 8.83 19.67
CA ASP A 225 14.24 9.09 21.10
C ASP A 225 13.21 8.33 21.93
N LEU A 226 13.64 7.23 22.55
CA LEU A 226 12.76 6.35 23.32
C LEU A 226 12.26 6.96 24.64
N THR A 227 12.67 8.18 25.01
CA THR A 227 12.07 8.92 26.14
C THR A 227 10.71 9.54 25.78
N GLY A 228 10.40 9.60 24.46
CA GLY A 228 9.15 10.17 23.94
C GLY A 228 7.87 9.56 24.54
N THR A 229 6.81 10.33 24.57
CA THR A 229 5.48 10.01 25.13
C THR A 229 4.36 10.35 24.14
N LEU A 230 3.12 10.07 24.51
CA LEU A 230 1.94 10.49 23.74
C LEU A 230 1.90 12.02 23.55
N ASP A 231 2.33 12.79 24.57
CA ASP A 231 2.39 14.26 24.49
C ASP A 231 3.36 14.76 23.41
N ASP A 232 4.47 14.04 23.19
CA ASP A 232 5.40 14.39 22.11
C ASP A 232 4.79 14.17 20.72
N ILE A 233 3.92 13.15 20.57
CA ILE A 233 3.12 12.98 19.34
C ILE A 233 2.16 14.16 19.19
N GLY A 234 1.46 14.54 20.28
CA GLY A 234 0.58 15.68 20.34
C GLY A 234 1.30 17.00 20.00
N ALA A 235 2.49 17.20 20.56
CA ALA A 235 3.31 18.35 20.29
C ALA A 235 3.78 18.41 18.82
N ALA A 236 4.23 17.29 18.24
CA ALA A 236 4.63 17.21 16.84
C ALA A 236 3.47 17.52 15.89
N LEU A 237 2.29 16.97 16.17
CA LEU A 237 1.11 17.13 15.33
C LEU A 237 0.30 18.40 15.67
N ALA A 238 0.59 19.10 16.77
CA ALA A 238 -0.24 20.12 17.37
C ALA A 238 -1.71 19.67 17.51
N LEU A 239 -1.91 18.51 18.13
CA LEU A 239 -3.20 17.87 18.40
C LEU A 239 -3.31 17.56 19.90
N GLU A 240 -4.53 17.62 20.40
CA GLU A 240 -4.90 17.37 21.80
C GLU A 240 -6.21 16.57 21.84
N GLY A 241 -6.55 15.98 23.00
CA GLY A 241 -7.80 15.26 23.22
C GLY A 241 -8.05 14.14 22.22
N ASP A 242 -9.30 13.96 21.81
CA ASP A 242 -9.72 12.88 20.90
C ASP A 242 -9.00 12.91 19.56
N ALA A 243 -8.70 14.10 19.02
CA ALA A 243 -7.95 14.23 17.77
C ALA A 243 -6.53 13.66 17.87
N LEU A 244 -5.86 13.84 19.02
CA LEU A 244 -4.56 13.22 19.30
C LEU A 244 -4.69 11.71 19.37
N TYR A 245 -5.68 11.19 20.12
CA TYR A 245 -5.88 9.76 20.28
C TYR A 245 -6.15 9.07 18.93
N VAL A 246 -7.01 9.63 18.10
CA VAL A 246 -7.31 9.10 16.76
C VAL A 246 -6.07 9.14 15.86
N ALA A 247 -5.32 10.25 15.85
CA ALA A 247 -4.13 10.40 15.01
C ALA A 247 -3.00 9.44 15.46
N ALA A 248 -2.71 9.36 16.76
CA ALA A 248 -1.69 8.47 17.32
C ALA A 248 -2.07 6.99 17.14
N GLY A 249 -3.33 6.63 17.41
CA GLY A 249 -3.85 5.29 17.19
C GLY A 249 -3.77 4.88 15.71
N TRP A 250 -4.10 5.79 14.77
CA TRP A 250 -3.93 5.51 13.35
C TRP A 250 -2.47 5.32 12.94
N LEU A 251 -1.53 6.11 13.49
CA LEU A 251 -0.09 5.93 13.25
C LEU A 251 0.39 4.57 13.74
N LEU A 252 -0.08 4.11 14.90
CA LEU A 252 0.19 2.77 15.41
C LEU A 252 -0.42 1.69 14.54
N ALA A 253 -1.68 1.84 14.11
CA ALA A 253 -2.33 0.93 13.17
C ALA A 253 -1.58 0.86 11.83
N ALA A 254 -1.00 1.97 11.35
CA ALA A 254 -0.19 2.00 10.14
C ALA A 254 1.13 1.20 10.26
N LEU A 255 1.55 0.85 11.47
CA LEU A 255 2.71 0.00 11.76
C LEU A 255 2.34 -1.47 12.03
N LEU A 256 1.05 -1.84 11.97
CA LEU A 256 0.61 -3.24 12.06
C LEU A 256 1.18 -4.05 10.88
N PRO A 257 2.00 -5.09 11.10
CA PRO A 257 2.50 -5.92 10.02
C PRO A 257 1.37 -6.55 9.20
N GLY A 258 1.41 -6.32 7.88
CA GLY A 258 0.45 -6.93 6.95
C GLY A 258 -0.97 -6.35 6.97
N GLY A 259 -1.29 -5.38 7.81
CA GLY A 259 -2.62 -4.78 7.93
C GLY A 259 -3.73 -5.78 8.32
N PRO A 260 -4.99 -5.47 8.09
CA PRO A 260 -5.55 -4.37 7.32
C PRO A 260 -5.34 -2.98 7.94
N TYR A 261 -5.38 -1.94 7.10
CA TYR A 261 -5.15 -0.57 7.54
C TYR A 261 -6.41 0.27 7.44
N PRO A 262 -6.87 0.93 8.52
CA PRO A 262 -7.97 1.88 8.41
C PRO A 262 -7.56 3.10 7.57
N VAL A 263 -8.50 3.59 6.77
CA VAL A 263 -8.31 4.81 6.00
C VAL A 263 -8.56 6.01 6.90
N LEU A 264 -7.57 6.88 7.07
CA LEU A 264 -7.73 8.11 7.86
C LEU A 264 -8.36 9.21 6.99
N ALA A 265 -9.56 9.65 7.34
CA ALA A 265 -10.18 10.82 6.74
C ALA A 265 -9.98 12.04 7.65
N VAL A 266 -9.20 13.00 7.17
CA VAL A 266 -8.92 14.27 7.87
C VAL A 266 -9.88 15.32 7.35
N TYR A 267 -10.73 15.83 8.21
CA TYR A 267 -11.74 16.82 7.88
C TYR A 267 -11.76 17.99 8.86
N GLY A 268 -12.53 19.02 8.53
CA GLY A 268 -12.62 20.27 9.31
C GLY A 268 -12.81 21.49 8.41
N PRO A 269 -13.09 22.67 8.96
CA PRO A 269 -13.34 23.87 8.21
C PRO A 269 -12.11 24.33 7.41
N GLN A 270 -12.31 25.28 6.49
CA GLN A 270 -11.20 25.91 5.80
C GLN A 270 -10.28 26.62 6.80
N GLY A 271 -8.97 26.42 6.66
CA GLY A 271 -7.98 27.02 7.58
C GLY A 271 -7.76 26.23 8.87
N SER A 272 -8.27 24.98 9.00
CA SER A 272 -7.99 24.11 10.16
C SER A 272 -6.63 23.38 10.08
N GLY A 273 -5.83 23.59 9.02
CA GLY A 273 -4.50 22.99 8.91
C GLY A 273 -4.48 21.53 8.41
N LYS A 274 -5.55 21.05 7.76
CA LYS A 274 -5.66 19.65 7.26
C LYS A 274 -4.44 19.19 6.47
N SER A 275 -4.08 19.89 5.40
CA SER A 275 -2.93 19.50 4.56
C SER A 275 -1.62 19.49 5.34
N THR A 276 -1.46 20.38 6.33
CA THR A 276 -0.30 20.40 7.21
C THR A 276 -0.25 19.16 8.08
N ARG A 277 -1.37 18.75 8.69
CA ARG A 277 -1.46 17.52 9.50
C ARG A 277 -1.21 16.28 8.67
N CYS A 278 -1.77 16.19 7.46
CA CYS A 278 -1.50 15.08 6.54
C CYS A 278 0.00 14.96 6.20
N ARG A 279 0.69 16.11 5.96
CA ARG A 279 2.15 16.10 5.75
C ARG A 279 2.91 15.64 6.98
N GLN A 280 2.52 16.10 8.18
CA GLN A 280 3.17 15.73 9.44
C GLN A 280 2.98 14.24 9.78
N LEU A 281 1.77 13.69 9.60
CA LEU A 281 1.49 12.26 9.75
C LEU A 281 2.39 11.41 8.83
N ASN A 282 2.48 11.77 7.54
CA ASN A 282 3.39 11.09 6.64
C ASN A 282 4.85 11.16 7.11
N ARG A 283 5.30 12.32 7.53
CA ARG A 283 6.70 12.54 7.91
C ARG A 283 7.12 11.80 9.18
N LEU A 284 6.16 11.43 10.04
CA LEU A 284 6.45 10.62 11.22
C LEU A 284 6.81 9.17 10.90
N LEU A 285 6.27 8.59 9.81
CA LEU A 285 6.48 7.17 9.48
C LEU A 285 7.08 6.96 8.09
N ASP A 286 6.67 7.74 7.09
CA ASP A 286 7.07 7.57 5.69
C ASP A 286 7.45 8.89 5.01
N PRO A 287 8.49 9.60 5.52
CA PRO A 287 8.94 10.83 4.91
C PRO A 287 9.39 10.61 3.46
N SER A 288 8.92 11.48 2.58
CA SER A 288 9.15 11.39 1.14
C SER A 288 9.27 12.77 0.50
N GLY A 289 9.86 12.85 -0.68
CA GLY A 289 9.81 14.04 -1.53
C GLY A 289 8.40 14.38 -2.02
N LEU A 290 7.46 13.40 -1.98
CA LEU A 290 6.07 13.56 -2.36
C LEU A 290 5.16 13.15 -1.20
N LEU A 291 4.94 14.07 -0.25
CA LEU A 291 4.14 13.81 0.96
C LEU A 291 2.63 13.80 0.69
N LEU A 292 2.15 14.66 -0.21
CA LEU A 292 0.74 14.76 -0.60
C LEU A 292 0.61 14.55 -2.10
N ARG A 293 -0.38 13.77 -2.49
CA ARG A 293 -0.70 13.42 -3.86
C ARG A 293 -2.05 13.99 -4.25
N THR A 294 -2.22 14.31 -5.51
CA THR A 294 -3.56 14.53 -6.06
C THR A 294 -4.31 13.21 -6.09
N GLN A 295 -5.62 13.28 -5.99
CA GLN A 295 -6.49 12.10 -6.11
C GLN A 295 -6.22 11.36 -7.43
N PRO A 296 -5.97 10.04 -7.42
CA PRO A 296 -5.79 9.27 -8.65
C PRO A 296 -7.10 9.21 -9.44
N LYS A 297 -6.97 9.27 -10.76
CA LYS A 297 -8.13 9.20 -11.67
C LYS A 297 -8.53 7.76 -11.96
N LYS A 298 -7.57 6.83 -11.93
CA LYS A 298 -7.75 5.40 -12.24
C LYS A 298 -7.13 4.55 -11.13
N THR A 299 -7.64 3.34 -10.97
CA THR A 299 -7.09 2.35 -10.04
C THR A 299 -5.63 2.01 -10.34
N ASP A 300 -5.21 2.05 -11.61
CA ASP A 300 -3.80 1.85 -12.01
C ASP A 300 -2.84 2.87 -11.39
N ASP A 301 -3.23 4.14 -11.35
CA ASP A 301 -2.42 5.21 -10.74
C ASP A 301 -2.29 4.99 -9.22
N LEU A 302 -3.34 4.47 -8.59
CA LEU A 302 -3.35 4.10 -7.17
C LEU A 302 -2.36 2.96 -6.89
N ILE A 303 -2.31 1.93 -7.75
CA ILE A 303 -1.38 0.81 -7.61
C ILE A 303 0.07 1.28 -7.75
N VAL A 304 0.35 2.12 -8.75
CA VAL A 304 1.70 2.67 -8.94
C VAL A 304 2.14 3.47 -7.71
N ALA A 305 1.26 4.29 -7.14
CA ALA A 305 1.53 5.01 -5.91
C ALA A 305 1.76 4.07 -4.72
N ALA A 306 0.95 3.01 -4.58
CA ALA A 306 1.03 2.04 -3.49
C ALA A 306 2.29 1.17 -3.53
N ARG A 307 2.87 0.95 -4.70
CA ARG A 307 4.18 0.28 -4.81
C ARG A 307 5.34 1.15 -4.32
N ALA A 308 5.23 2.47 -4.45
CA ALA A 308 6.32 3.42 -4.21
C ALA A 308 6.24 4.16 -2.87
N ALA A 309 5.30 3.83 -1.98
CA ALA A 309 5.15 4.45 -0.68
C ALA A 309 4.48 3.48 0.30
N HIS A 310 4.78 3.63 1.58
CA HIS A 310 4.05 2.92 2.64
C HIS A 310 2.74 3.64 2.94
N ILE A 311 2.77 4.96 3.12
CA ILE A 311 1.58 5.78 3.35
C ILE A 311 1.16 6.52 2.08
N LEU A 312 -0.11 6.40 1.71
CA LEU A 312 -0.71 7.14 0.60
C LEU A 312 -1.55 8.29 1.14
N SER A 313 -1.15 9.52 0.91
CA SER A 313 -1.93 10.70 1.31
C SER A 313 -2.45 11.46 0.09
N PHE A 314 -3.78 11.62 0.03
CA PHE A 314 -4.48 12.35 -1.01
C PHE A 314 -5.03 13.67 -0.46
N ASP A 315 -4.64 14.78 -1.09
CA ASP A 315 -5.03 16.13 -0.66
C ASP A 315 -6.19 16.66 -1.48
N ASN A 316 -7.04 17.44 -0.83
CA ASN A 316 -8.16 18.15 -1.45
C ASN A 316 -9.11 17.25 -2.25
N VAL A 317 -9.48 16.10 -1.66
CA VAL A 317 -10.41 15.16 -2.27
C VAL A 317 -11.83 15.73 -2.16
N SER A 318 -12.43 16.07 -3.30
CA SER A 318 -13.78 16.66 -3.36
C SER A 318 -14.89 15.65 -3.71
N LYS A 319 -14.54 14.55 -4.35
CA LYS A 319 -15.47 13.48 -4.75
C LYS A 319 -14.72 12.17 -4.96
N ILE A 320 -15.24 11.09 -4.43
CA ILE A 320 -14.70 9.73 -4.65
C ILE A 320 -15.67 9.01 -5.60
N SER A 321 -15.15 8.54 -6.75
CA SER A 321 -15.92 7.68 -7.67
C SER A 321 -16.05 6.27 -7.08
N ASP A 322 -17.04 5.50 -7.57
CA ASP A 322 -17.25 4.13 -7.11
C ASP A 322 -16.00 3.25 -7.37
N GLU A 323 -15.38 3.40 -8.53
CA GLU A 323 -14.13 2.70 -8.88
C GLU A 323 -12.98 3.03 -7.92
N LEU A 324 -12.82 4.31 -7.58
CA LEU A 324 -11.79 4.73 -6.64
C LEU A 324 -12.09 4.28 -5.22
N SER A 325 -13.36 4.29 -4.80
CA SER A 325 -13.80 3.74 -3.52
C SER A 325 -13.42 2.28 -3.37
N ASP A 326 -13.72 1.47 -4.41
CA ASP A 326 -13.33 0.05 -4.44
C ASP A 326 -11.80 -0.13 -4.44
N GLY A 327 -11.07 0.71 -5.18
CA GLY A 327 -9.61 0.72 -5.18
C GLY A 327 -9.02 1.02 -3.80
N LEU A 328 -9.53 2.04 -3.11
CA LEU A 328 -9.10 2.41 -1.75
C LEU A 328 -9.39 1.30 -0.74
N CYS A 329 -10.58 0.68 -0.81
CA CYS A 329 -10.90 -0.48 0.01
C CYS A 329 -9.91 -1.62 -0.20
N ARG A 330 -9.59 -1.96 -1.45
CA ARG A 330 -8.62 -3.03 -1.77
C ARG A 330 -7.21 -2.71 -1.28
N VAL A 331 -6.74 -1.48 -1.47
CA VAL A 331 -5.42 -1.05 -0.98
C VAL A 331 -5.36 -1.03 0.55
N ALA A 332 -6.45 -0.70 1.23
CA ALA A 332 -6.50 -0.67 2.68
C ALA A 332 -6.57 -2.07 3.31
N THR A 333 -7.34 -3.00 2.71
CA THR A 333 -7.60 -4.32 3.33
C THR A 333 -6.89 -5.49 2.67
N GLY A 334 -6.34 -5.29 1.48
CA GLY A 334 -5.78 -6.35 0.65
C GLY A 334 -6.84 -6.93 -0.29
N GLY A 335 -6.44 -7.15 -1.49
CA GLY A 335 -7.20 -7.77 -2.56
C GLY A 335 -6.35 -7.68 -3.82
N GLY A 336 -6.03 -8.82 -4.42
CA GLY A 336 -5.22 -8.84 -5.64
C GLY A 336 -5.85 -7.96 -6.71
N ILE A 337 -5.09 -7.01 -7.25
CA ILE A 337 -5.50 -6.23 -8.41
C ILE A 337 -4.74 -6.83 -9.59
N ALA A 338 -5.50 -7.50 -10.47
CA ALA A 338 -4.95 -8.06 -11.69
C ALA A 338 -4.69 -6.95 -12.71
N LYS A 339 -3.45 -6.82 -13.18
CA LYS A 339 -3.08 -5.90 -14.24
C LYS A 339 -2.57 -6.69 -15.45
N ARG A 340 -3.10 -6.39 -16.64
CA ARG A 340 -2.51 -6.88 -17.89
C ARG A 340 -1.19 -6.15 -18.14
N THR A 341 -0.13 -6.89 -18.40
CA THR A 341 1.14 -6.33 -18.84
C THR A 341 0.98 -5.84 -20.28
N LEU A 342 1.27 -4.56 -20.53
CA LEU A 342 1.32 -4.01 -21.90
C LEU A 342 2.38 -4.79 -22.69
N TYR A 343 1.99 -5.30 -23.86
CA TYR A 343 2.82 -6.06 -24.83
C TYR A 343 3.00 -7.58 -24.62
N THR A 344 2.28 -8.21 -23.67
CA THR A 344 2.22 -9.68 -23.62
C THR A 344 0.77 -10.12 -23.41
N ASP A 345 0.21 -10.87 -24.35
CA ASP A 345 -1.21 -11.29 -24.33
C ASP A 345 -1.55 -12.31 -23.22
N ALA A 346 -0.56 -12.87 -22.55
CA ALA A 346 -0.72 -13.98 -21.59
C ALA A 346 -0.35 -13.65 -20.14
N ASP A 347 0.38 -12.55 -19.84
CA ASP A 347 0.86 -12.29 -18.49
C ASP A 347 -0.05 -11.34 -17.71
N VAL A 348 -0.78 -11.91 -16.75
CA VAL A 348 -1.52 -11.18 -15.73
C VAL A 348 -0.64 -11.04 -14.48
N THR A 349 -0.14 -9.86 -14.23
CA THR A 349 0.55 -9.56 -12.97
C THR A 349 -0.47 -9.27 -11.88
N VAL A 350 -0.60 -10.15 -10.90
CA VAL A 350 -1.38 -9.90 -9.69
C VAL A 350 -0.53 -9.08 -8.73
N VAL A 351 -0.98 -7.88 -8.40
CA VAL A 351 -0.32 -7.00 -7.42
C VAL A 351 -1.10 -7.07 -6.11
N ASN A 352 -0.48 -7.57 -5.07
CA ASN A 352 -1.08 -7.66 -3.74
C ASN A 352 -0.44 -6.63 -2.81
N VAL A 353 -0.95 -5.40 -2.82
CA VAL A 353 -0.41 -4.29 -2.04
C VAL A 353 -1.42 -3.84 -1.01
N LYS A 354 -1.00 -3.80 0.27
CA LYS A 354 -1.76 -3.19 1.36
C LYS A 354 -1.02 -1.95 1.87
N ARG A 355 -1.74 -0.82 1.99
CA ARG A 355 -1.13 0.45 2.44
C ARG A 355 -2.09 1.26 3.30
N PRO A 356 -1.58 1.90 4.37
CA PRO A 356 -2.31 2.95 5.06
C PRO A 356 -2.62 4.11 4.12
N VAL A 357 -3.84 4.64 4.21
CA VAL A 357 -4.31 5.73 3.36
C VAL A 357 -4.76 6.90 4.23
N VAL A 358 -4.38 8.11 3.84
CA VAL A 358 -4.86 9.37 4.42
C VAL A 358 -5.60 10.15 3.34
N ILE A 359 -6.79 10.62 3.64
CA ILE A 359 -7.60 11.43 2.74
C ILE A 359 -7.89 12.76 3.44
N ASN A 360 -7.43 13.87 2.85
CA ASN A 360 -7.89 15.21 3.22
C ASN A 360 -9.12 15.52 2.40
N ALA A 361 -10.27 15.49 3.04
CA ALA A 361 -11.56 15.62 2.36
C ALA A 361 -12.54 16.50 3.14
N ILE A 362 -13.65 16.84 2.49
CA ILE A 362 -14.86 17.34 3.12
C ILE A 362 -15.71 16.11 3.49
N VAL A 363 -16.36 16.11 4.64
CA VAL A 363 -17.08 14.95 5.23
C VAL A 363 -18.03 14.22 4.26
N ASP A 364 -18.67 14.95 3.36
CA ASP A 364 -19.65 14.41 2.40
C ASP A 364 -19.06 13.64 1.21
N VAL A 365 -17.74 13.43 1.18
CA VAL A 365 -17.04 12.80 0.05
C VAL A 365 -17.26 11.28 0.03
N VAL A 366 -17.45 10.65 1.18
CA VAL A 366 -17.60 9.19 1.29
C VAL A 366 -19.09 8.83 1.26
N LYS A 367 -19.56 8.45 0.07
CA LYS A 367 -20.98 8.09 -0.16
C LYS A 367 -21.30 6.61 0.01
N ARG A 368 -20.30 5.74 -0.06
CA ARG A 368 -20.44 4.29 -0.01
C ARG A 368 -20.17 3.77 1.39
N SER A 369 -21.10 2.99 1.93
CA SER A 369 -20.99 2.35 3.25
C SER A 369 -19.73 1.50 3.38
N ASP A 370 -19.33 0.82 2.31
CA ASP A 370 -18.17 -0.08 2.31
C ASP A 370 -16.84 0.63 2.63
N LEU A 371 -16.63 1.84 2.12
CA LEU A 371 -15.49 2.67 2.48
C LEU A 371 -15.72 3.34 3.85
N ALA A 372 -16.94 3.78 4.15
CA ALA A 372 -17.28 4.41 5.42
C ALA A 372 -16.95 3.51 6.62
N ASP A 373 -17.27 2.22 6.54
CA ASP A 373 -16.97 1.23 7.58
C ASP A 373 -15.46 0.99 7.81
N ARG A 374 -14.60 1.51 6.94
CA ARG A 374 -13.14 1.41 7.03
C ARG A 374 -12.46 2.70 7.40
N LEU A 375 -13.23 3.74 7.71
CA LEU A 375 -12.68 5.04 8.04
C LEU A 375 -12.35 5.17 9.54
N MET A 376 -11.22 5.79 9.81
CA MET A 376 -10.97 6.56 11.02
C MET A 376 -11.15 8.03 10.70
N LEU A 377 -11.92 8.73 11.50
CA LEU A 377 -12.28 10.12 11.25
C LEU A 377 -11.49 11.03 12.19
N LEU A 378 -10.61 11.85 11.61
CA LEU A 378 -9.84 12.86 12.34
C LEU A 378 -10.45 14.23 12.07
N GLU A 379 -11.16 14.76 13.05
CA GLU A 379 -11.67 16.10 12.99
C GLU A 379 -10.64 17.12 13.46
N LEU A 380 -10.53 18.21 12.74
CA LEU A 380 -9.67 19.34 13.08
C LEU A 380 -10.52 20.60 13.26
N ASP A 381 -10.44 21.19 14.42
CA ASP A 381 -11.03 22.48 14.69
C ASP A 381 -10.34 23.62 13.94
N ARG A 382 -11.01 24.75 13.81
CA ARG A 382 -10.39 25.95 13.28
C ARG A 382 -9.22 26.36 14.18
N VAL A 383 -8.06 26.60 13.56
CA VAL A 383 -6.87 27.04 14.29
C VAL A 383 -7.17 28.37 14.97
N ALA A 384 -7.14 28.39 16.30
CA ALA A 384 -7.41 29.58 17.10
C ALA A 384 -6.31 30.65 16.90
N GLU A 385 -5.04 30.22 16.90
CA GLU A 385 -3.89 31.08 16.70
C GLU A 385 -3.11 30.66 15.46
N ARG A 386 -3.01 31.51 14.47
CA ARG A 386 -2.25 31.24 13.25
C ARG A 386 -0.76 31.37 13.52
N ARG A 387 -0.03 30.32 13.15
CA ARG A 387 1.44 30.29 13.19
C ARG A 387 2.01 30.33 11.78
N THR A 388 3.21 30.88 11.67
CA THR A 388 3.94 30.86 10.40
C THR A 388 4.35 29.43 10.05
N GLU A 389 4.55 29.16 8.77
CA GLU A 389 5.00 27.83 8.30
C GLU A 389 6.33 27.44 8.96
N ARG A 390 7.23 28.40 9.15
CA ARG A 390 8.49 28.21 9.87
C ARG A 390 8.29 27.74 11.32
N GLN A 391 7.38 28.37 12.07
CA GLN A 391 7.09 27.99 13.46
C GLN A 391 6.48 26.59 13.56
N VAL A 392 5.60 26.24 12.61
CA VAL A 392 5.01 24.88 12.54
C VAL A 392 6.08 23.85 12.25
N GLU A 393 6.98 24.15 11.31
CA GLU A 393 8.08 23.25 10.94
C GLU A 393 9.07 23.08 12.08
N GLU A 394 9.46 24.15 12.76
CA GLU A 394 10.38 24.11 13.90
C GLU A 394 9.83 23.25 15.03
N ARG A 395 8.56 23.48 15.41
CA ARG A 395 7.89 22.66 16.43
C ARG A 395 7.87 21.17 16.04
N PHE A 396 7.54 20.86 14.78
CA PHE A 396 7.53 19.49 14.31
C PHE A 396 8.90 18.83 14.45
N ARG A 397 9.98 19.51 14.03
CA ARG A 397 11.35 18.97 14.10
C ARG A 397 11.81 18.74 15.54
N GLN A 398 11.45 19.64 16.46
CA GLN A 398 11.80 19.50 17.88
C GLN A 398 11.22 18.24 18.53
N HIS A 399 10.02 17.81 18.10
CA HIS A 399 9.34 16.67 18.70
C HIS A 399 9.38 15.40 17.84
N GLN A 400 9.83 15.45 16.58
CA GLN A 400 9.75 14.34 15.64
C GLN A 400 10.47 13.07 16.16
N ALA A 401 11.69 13.20 16.70
CA ALA A 401 12.47 12.07 17.20
C ALA A 401 11.78 11.39 18.39
N LYS A 402 11.25 12.18 19.34
CA LYS A 402 10.51 11.69 20.49
C LYS A 402 9.17 11.06 20.10
N ALA A 403 8.44 11.70 19.18
CA ALA A 403 7.19 11.15 18.65
C ALA A 403 7.43 9.79 17.97
N LEU A 404 8.50 9.65 17.18
CA LEU A 404 8.88 8.37 16.59
C LEU A 404 9.24 7.33 17.66
N GLY A 405 10.02 7.73 18.68
CA GLY A 405 10.37 6.85 19.80
C GLY A 405 9.14 6.38 20.59
N ALA A 406 8.17 7.27 20.83
CA ALA A 406 6.89 6.92 21.44
C ALA A 406 6.14 5.88 20.57
N LEU A 407 6.03 6.08 19.26
CA LEU A 407 5.39 5.13 18.36
C LEU A 407 6.06 3.74 18.39
N LEU A 408 7.40 3.67 18.42
CA LEU A 408 8.11 2.38 18.54
C LEU A 408 7.87 1.70 19.89
N LYS A 409 7.77 2.46 21.00
CA LYS A 409 7.33 1.91 22.29
C LYS A 409 5.91 1.37 22.24
N GLY A 410 5.01 2.10 21.56
CA GLY A 410 3.65 1.64 21.32
C GLY A 410 3.62 0.33 20.52
N VAL A 411 4.43 0.21 19.47
CA VAL A 411 4.58 -1.04 18.69
C VAL A 411 5.08 -2.18 19.59
N LYS A 412 6.08 -1.93 20.44
CA LYS A 412 6.57 -2.92 21.40
C LYS A 412 5.46 -3.39 22.34
N ALA A 413 4.67 -2.49 22.91
CA ALA A 413 3.55 -2.82 23.76
C ALA A 413 2.45 -3.59 23.00
N ALA A 414 2.15 -3.18 21.77
CA ALA A 414 1.21 -3.90 20.92
C ALA A 414 1.66 -5.35 20.67
N LEU A 415 2.92 -5.58 20.30
CA LEU A 415 3.48 -6.94 20.13
C LEU A 415 3.25 -7.84 21.35
N CYS A 416 3.29 -7.26 22.56
CA CYS A 416 3.06 -8.02 23.80
C CYS A 416 1.58 -8.33 24.07
N THR A 417 0.67 -7.39 23.80
CA THR A 417 -0.65 -7.41 24.46
C THR A 417 -1.85 -7.30 23.52
N TRP A 418 -1.68 -7.03 22.22
CA TRP A 418 -2.82 -6.76 21.35
C TRP A 418 -3.82 -7.91 21.24
N HIS A 419 -3.35 -9.17 21.34
CA HIS A 419 -4.22 -10.36 21.34
C HIS A 419 -5.14 -10.45 22.56
N SER A 420 -4.77 -9.81 23.67
CA SER A 420 -5.56 -9.79 24.91
C SER A 420 -6.51 -8.59 25.01
N ILE A 421 -6.46 -7.68 24.03
CA ILE A 421 -7.37 -6.53 23.99
C ILE A 421 -8.78 -6.99 23.61
N SER A 422 -9.71 -6.81 24.55
CA SER A 422 -11.14 -6.97 24.29
C SER A 422 -11.75 -5.58 24.08
N LEU A 423 -12.36 -5.36 22.92
CA LEU A 423 -13.06 -4.12 22.59
C LEU A 423 -14.57 -4.39 22.60
N PRO A 424 -15.39 -3.50 23.21
CA PRO A 424 -16.82 -3.55 23.01
C PRO A 424 -17.13 -3.20 21.54
N ASP A 425 -18.14 -3.82 20.95
CA ASP A 425 -18.60 -3.53 19.59
C ASP A 425 -17.48 -3.45 18.53
N LEU A 426 -16.92 -4.62 18.21
CA LEU A 426 -15.79 -4.74 17.30
C LEU A 426 -16.03 -4.02 15.96
N PRO A 427 -15.20 -3.02 15.60
CA PRO A 427 -15.29 -2.38 14.30
C PRO A 427 -14.86 -3.34 13.19
N ARG A 428 -15.20 -3.04 11.95
CA ARG A 428 -14.84 -3.87 10.78
C ARG A 428 -13.34 -4.19 10.67
N MET A 429 -12.47 -3.34 11.23
CA MET A 429 -11.02 -3.53 11.30
C MET A 429 -10.56 -3.79 12.74
N ALA A 430 -11.14 -4.79 13.37
CA ALA A 430 -10.93 -5.12 14.77
C ALA A 430 -9.44 -5.27 15.15
N ASP A 431 -8.67 -5.99 14.31
CA ASP A 431 -7.25 -6.24 14.56
C ASP A 431 -6.43 -4.94 14.60
N ALA A 432 -6.68 -4.03 13.65
CA ALA A 432 -5.99 -2.74 13.64
C ALA A 432 -6.38 -1.86 14.84
N CYS A 433 -7.63 -1.93 15.29
CA CYS A 433 -8.09 -1.20 16.47
C CYS A 433 -7.53 -1.80 17.77
N ALA A 434 -7.50 -3.12 17.90
CA ALA A 434 -6.90 -3.79 19.05
C ALA A 434 -5.39 -3.53 19.15
N TRP A 435 -4.69 -3.59 18.00
CA TRP A 435 -3.28 -3.23 17.91
C TRP A 435 -3.02 -1.78 18.32
N ALA A 436 -3.81 -0.83 17.78
CA ALA A 436 -3.69 0.58 18.11
C ALA A 436 -3.97 0.84 19.61
N GLU A 437 -5.02 0.24 20.17
CA GLU A 437 -5.37 0.37 21.58
C GLU A 437 -4.24 -0.17 22.48
N ALA A 438 -3.70 -1.35 22.17
CA ALA A 438 -2.57 -1.92 22.90
C ALA A 438 -1.34 -1.00 22.84
N GLY A 439 -1.04 -0.47 21.67
CA GLY A 439 0.07 0.47 21.47
C GLY A 439 -0.14 1.79 22.21
N MET A 440 -1.35 2.32 22.21
CA MET A 440 -1.71 3.56 22.93
C MET A 440 -1.55 3.41 24.44
N ARG A 441 -2.00 2.30 25.03
CA ARG A 441 -1.75 1.98 26.45
C ARG A 441 -0.24 1.94 26.75
N GLY A 442 0.57 1.38 25.85
CA GLY A 442 2.03 1.30 26.01
C GLY A 442 2.76 2.64 25.98
N ILE A 443 2.12 3.72 25.54
CA ILE A 443 2.68 5.08 25.54
C ILE A 443 1.99 6.04 26.52
N GLY A 444 1.18 5.49 27.42
CA GLY A 444 0.58 6.23 28.53
C GLY A 444 -0.85 6.72 28.29
N ALA A 445 -1.54 6.21 27.26
CA ALA A 445 -2.96 6.48 27.11
C ALA A 445 -3.80 5.67 28.13
N GLU A 446 -4.89 6.26 28.56
CA GLU A 446 -5.87 5.57 29.42
C GLU A 446 -6.46 4.35 28.69
N PRO A 447 -6.81 3.27 29.39
CA PRO A 447 -7.51 2.12 28.82
C PRO A 447 -8.77 2.55 28.06
N GLU A 448 -8.97 1.99 26.87
CA GLU A 448 -10.05 2.34 25.94
C GLU A 448 -10.05 3.80 25.45
N GLY A 449 -9.04 4.59 25.81
CA GLY A 449 -8.95 5.98 25.42
C GLY A 449 -8.97 6.20 23.92
N PHE A 450 -8.20 5.41 23.18
CA PHE A 450 -8.22 5.45 21.71
C PHE A 450 -9.56 4.96 21.15
N PHE A 451 -10.07 3.81 21.63
CA PHE A 451 -11.30 3.24 21.12
C PHE A 451 -12.50 4.17 21.35
N ASN A 452 -12.58 4.78 22.53
CA ASN A 452 -13.61 5.77 22.86
C ASN A 452 -13.51 7.02 21.96
N ALA A 453 -12.31 7.56 21.71
CA ALA A 453 -12.11 8.69 20.82
C ALA A 453 -12.49 8.34 19.37
N PHE A 454 -12.10 7.16 18.90
CA PHE A 454 -12.47 6.64 17.58
C PHE A 454 -13.98 6.49 17.42
N THR A 455 -14.66 5.94 18.41
CA THR A 455 -16.12 5.73 18.40
C THR A 455 -16.86 7.06 18.43
N ARG A 456 -16.46 7.99 19.32
CA ARG A 456 -17.03 9.35 19.36
C ARG A 456 -16.88 10.07 18.03
N ALA A 457 -15.71 10.07 17.42
CA ALA A 457 -15.48 10.69 16.12
C ALA A 457 -16.40 10.14 15.03
N ALA A 458 -16.65 8.82 15.03
CA ALA A 458 -17.57 8.17 14.09
C ALA A 458 -19.04 8.56 14.37
N GLN A 459 -19.44 8.64 15.63
CA GLN A 459 -20.76 9.08 16.05
C GLN A 459 -21.04 10.54 15.67
N ASP A 460 -20.09 11.45 15.95
CA ASP A 460 -20.20 12.87 15.64
C ASP A 460 -20.29 13.11 14.13
N ALA A 461 -19.51 12.40 13.34
CA ALA A 461 -19.60 12.48 11.88
C ALA A 461 -20.96 11.97 11.36
N SER A 462 -21.46 10.87 11.93
CA SER A 462 -22.77 10.33 11.59
C SER A 462 -23.91 11.29 11.99
N ALA A 463 -23.82 11.92 13.16
CA ALA A 463 -24.77 12.93 13.60
C ALA A 463 -24.85 14.11 12.63
N ARG A 464 -23.70 14.62 12.16
CA ARG A 464 -23.67 15.71 11.15
C ARG A 464 -24.28 15.31 9.82
N ILE A 465 -24.07 14.07 9.36
CA ILE A 465 -24.71 13.56 8.14
C ILE A 465 -26.23 13.58 8.31
N VAL A 466 -26.75 13.15 9.47
CA VAL A 466 -28.18 13.16 9.79
C VAL A 466 -28.71 14.59 9.88
N GLU A 467 -28.02 15.49 10.55
CA GLU A 467 -28.41 16.90 10.73
C GLU A 467 -28.36 17.69 9.42
N GLY A 468 -27.36 17.43 8.57
CA GLY A 468 -27.19 18.07 7.26
C GLY A 468 -28.20 17.61 6.21
N ASP A 469 -28.85 16.47 6.42
CA ASP A 469 -29.88 15.92 5.52
C ASP A 469 -31.29 16.18 6.09
N LEU A 470 -32.12 16.92 5.35
CA LEU A 470 -33.47 17.28 5.81
C LEU A 470 -34.31 16.04 6.16
N VAL A 471 -34.20 14.95 5.39
CA VAL A 471 -34.92 13.68 5.69
C VAL A 471 -34.37 13.07 6.97
N GLY A 472 -33.05 13.05 7.15
CA GLY A 472 -32.41 12.57 8.37
C GLY A 472 -32.87 13.33 9.61
N SER A 473 -32.82 14.67 9.56
CA SER A 473 -33.26 15.56 10.63
C SER A 473 -34.74 15.37 10.99
N LEU A 474 -35.61 15.18 9.98
CA LEU A 474 -37.05 14.90 10.19
C LEU A 474 -37.27 13.50 10.78
N VAL A 475 -36.54 12.48 10.33
CA VAL A 475 -36.60 11.12 10.93
C VAL A 475 -36.20 11.19 12.39
N HIS A 476 -35.11 11.89 12.71
CA HIS A 476 -34.67 12.07 14.10
C HIS A 476 -35.71 12.80 14.94
N THR A 477 -36.35 13.84 14.39
CA THR A 477 -37.44 14.55 15.05
C THR A 477 -38.66 13.64 15.30
N ILE A 478 -39.03 12.79 14.36
CA ILE A 478 -40.14 11.81 14.50
C ILE A 478 -39.79 10.80 15.60
N ALA A 479 -38.53 10.35 15.68
CA ALA A 479 -38.11 9.39 16.68
C ALA A 479 -38.09 9.99 18.09
N THR A 480 -37.60 11.25 18.26
CA THR A 480 -37.32 11.86 19.57
C THR A 480 -38.43 12.72 20.13
N LYS A 481 -39.20 13.40 19.27
CA LYS A 481 -40.28 14.33 19.66
C LYS A 481 -41.71 13.81 19.33
N GLY A 482 -41.80 12.63 18.76
CA GLY A 482 -43.05 11.99 18.37
C GLY A 482 -43.19 10.56 18.88
N ASP A 483 -44.30 9.94 18.57
CA ASP A 483 -44.61 8.54 18.91
C ASP A 483 -43.95 7.53 17.95
N GLY A 484 -42.91 7.96 17.21
CA GLY A 484 -42.34 7.19 16.13
C GLY A 484 -43.24 7.19 14.88
N PHE A 485 -43.05 6.22 13.99
CA PHE A 485 -43.82 6.07 12.78
C PHE A 485 -43.86 4.61 12.34
N LEU A 486 -45.08 4.17 11.90
CA LEU A 486 -45.28 2.90 11.22
C LEU A 486 -46.22 3.13 10.04
N GLY A 487 -45.71 2.96 8.81
CA GLY A 487 -46.53 3.20 7.62
C GLY A 487 -45.76 3.10 6.32
N THR A 488 -46.41 3.44 5.21
CA THR A 488 -45.78 3.41 3.88
C THR A 488 -44.87 4.61 3.67
N ALA A 489 -43.94 4.51 2.70
CA ALA A 489 -43.09 5.63 2.35
C ALA A 489 -43.87 6.86 1.86
N SER A 490 -45.05 6.66 1.24
CA SER A 490 -45.93 7.75 0.81
C SER A 490 -46.50 8.51 2.01
N THR A 491 -47.05 7.81 3.01
CA THR A 491 -47.58 8.43 4.22
C THR A 491 -46.49 9.10 5.07
N LEU A 492 -45.27 8.52 5.07
CA LEU A 492 -44.10 9.15 5.73
C LEU A 492 -43.73 10.45 5.02
N LEU A 493 -43.68 10.46 3.69
CA LEU A 493 -43.38 11.66 2.90
C LEU A 493 -44.40 12.79 3.12
N GLU A 494 -45.69 12.46 3.21
CA GLU A 494 -46.73 13.43 3.55
C GLU A 494 -46.53 14.03 4.94
N ARG A 495 -46.22 13.19 5.95
CA ARG A 495 -45.89 13.65 7.31
C ARG A 495 -44.66 14.55 7.30
N MET A 496 -43.61 14.20 6.58
CA MET A 496 -42.43 15.02 6.45
C MET A 496 -42.72 16.37 5.77
N ARG A 497 -43.53 16.37 4.73
CA ARG A 497 -43.98 17.59 4.03
C ARG A 497 -44.79 18.53 4.94
N SER A 498 -45.57 18.00 5.88
CA SER A 498 -46.29 18.79 6.87
C SER A 498 -45.34 19.40 7.93
N MET A 499 -44.27 18.69 8.28
CA MET A 499 -43.27 19.16 9.26
C MET A 499 -42.24 20.13 8.67
N ALA A 500 -41.95 20.03 7.38
CA ALA A 500 -40.93 20.84 6.70
C ALA A 500 -41.45 22.23 6.34
N SER A 501 -41.57 23.13 7.34
CA SER A 501 -42.00 24.52 7.16
C SER A 501 -41.04 25.30 6.26
N GLY A 502 -41.46 25.62 5.02
CA GLY A 502 -40.64 26.41 4.08
C GLY A 502 -39.64 25.67 3.23
N GLN A 503 -39.21 24.45 3.58
CA GLN A 503 -38.16 23.68 2.89
C GLN A 503 -38.72 22.49 2.06
N LYS A 504 -39.98 22.50 1.68
CA LYS A 504 -40.62 21.37 0.98
C LYS A 504 -39.94 20.97 -0.34
N ARG A 505 -39.24 21.90 -1.01
CA ARG A 505 -38.51 21.66 -2.26
C ARG A 505 -37.26 20.79 -2.08
N SER A 506 -36.74 20.68 -0.86
CA SER A 506 -35.55 19.86 -0.52
C SER A 506 -35.92 18.43 -0.13
N LEU A 507 -37.21 18.09 -0.05
CA LEU A 507 -37.66 16.71 0.19
C LEU A 507 -37.70 15.91 -1.11
N PRO A 508 -37.60 14.56 -1.05
CA PRO A 508 -37.80 13.68 -2.19
C PRO A 508 -39.12 13.95 -2.93
N THR A 509 -39.08 13.82 -4.25
CA THR A 509 -40.28 14.05 -5.08
C THR A 509 -41.32 12.97 -4.89
N ASP A 510 -40.91 11.73 -4.66
CA ASP A 510 -41.75 10.56 -4.53
C ASP A 510 -41.28 9.59 -3.43
N ALA A 511 -42.13 8.61 -3.12
CA ALA A 511 -41.91 7.59 -2.10
C ALA A 511 -40.75 6.65 -2.40
N THR A 512 -40.39 6.46 -3.67
CA THR A 512 -39.28 5.60 -4.08
C THR A 512 -37.96 6.26 -3.74
N GLN A 513 -37.81 7.53 -4.09
CA GLN A 513 -36.64 8.33 -3.74
C GLN A 513 -36.47 8.47 -2.23
N LEU A 514 -37.58 8.69 -1.48
CA LEU A 514 -37.56 8.69 -0.03
C LEU A 514 -37.01 7.35 0.52
N SER A 515 -37.53 6.22 0.00
CA SER A 515 -37.06 4.89 0.45
C SER A 515 -35.59 4.63 0.17
N ILE A 516 -35.06 5.11 -0.95
CA ILE A 516 -33.62 5.04 -1.27
C ILE A 516 -32.82 5.89 -0.27
N GLN A 517 -33.27 7.11 0.00
CA GLN A 517 -32.59 8.02 0.94
C GLN A 517 -32.64 7.49 2.37
N LEU A 518 -33.74 6.95 2.85
CA LEU A 518 -33.86 6.32 4.16
C LEU A 518 -32.91 5.13 4.32
N LYS A 519 -32.79 4.26 3.33
CA LYS A 519 -31.83 3.15 3.35
C LYS A 519 -30.39 3.65 3.45
N ARG A 520 -30.07 4.77 2.79
CA ARG A 520 -28.74 5.41 2.86
C ARG A 520 -28.48 6.02 4.24
N LEU A 521 -29.49 6.60 4.88
CA LEU A 521 -29.37 7.27 6.17
C LEU A 521 -29.46 6.31 7.37
N ALA A 522 -30.03 5.12 7.20
CA ALA A 522 -30.23 4.16 8.28
C ALA A 522 -28.95 3.85 9.08
N PRO A 523 -27.79 3.57 8.47
CA PRO A 523 -26.56 3.34 9.23
C PRO A 523 -26.09 4.58 10.02
N ALA A 524 -26.24 5.77 9.44
CA ALA A 524 -25.85 7.00 10.13
C ALA A 524 -26.77 7.34 11.30
N LEU A 525 -28.07 7.06 11.19
CA LEU A 525 -29.04 7.22 12.28
C LEU A 525 -28.75 6.26 13.44
N GLU A 526 -28.39 5.01 13.13
CA GLU A 526 -28.02 4.01 14.11
C GLU A 526 -26.72 4.38 14.83
N ALA A 527 -25.67 4.73 14.07
CA ALA A 527 -24.38 5.11 14.62
C ALA A 527 -24.44 6.40 15.44
N ALA A 528 -25.20 7.41 15.00
CA ALA A 528 -25.32 8.70 15.68
C ALA A 528 -26.22 8.67 16.93
N HIS A 529 -27.26 7.88 16.91
CA HIS A 529 -28.36 8.02 17.86
C HIS A 529 -28.81 6.70 18.49
N GLY A 530 -28.18 5.57 18.17
CA GLY A 530 -28.42 4.26 18.78
C GLY A 530 -29.78 3.64 18.46
N TYR A 531 -30.49 4.11 17.44
CA TYR A 531 -31.75 3.51 17.01
C TYR A 531 -31.76 3.18 15.52
N THR A 532 -32.38 2.06 15.18
CA THR A 532 -32.49 1.55 13.81
C THR A 532 -33.83 1.84 13.21
N ILE A 533 -33.88 2.31 11.95
CA ILE A 533 -35.09 2.38 11.17
C ILE A 533 -35.26 1.11 10.36
N GLU A 534 -36.45 0.47 10.45
CA GLU A 534 -36.68 -0.82 9.84
C GLU A 534 -37.55 -0.69 8.56
N TYR A 535 -37.17 -1.44 7.51
CA TYR A 535 -37.98 -1.61 6.33
C TYR A 535 -38.57 -3.02 6.30
N LYS A 536 -39.90 -3.15 6.45
CA LYS A 536 -40.61 -4.44 6.42
C LYS A 536 -41.40 -4.58 5.11
N ARG A 537 -41.21 -5.69 4.42
CA ARG A 537 -41.95 -6.08 3.24
C ARG A 537 -42.84 -7.28 3.60
N THR A 538 -44.16 -7.07 3.67
CA THR A 538 -45.15 -8.14 3.77
C THR A 538 -45.70 -8.46 2.39
N ARG A 539 -46.51 -9.53 2.24
CA ARG A 539 -47.18 -9.86 0.97
C ARG A 539 -48.08 -8.74 0.45
N GLU A 540 -48.62 -7.93 1.37
CA GLU A 540 -49.62 -6.90 1.04
C GLU A 540 -49.04 -5.47 1.05
N ARG A 541 -48.03 -5.18 1.86
CA ARG A 541 -47.55 -3.80 2.08
C ARG A 541 -46.03 -3.71 2.28
N ARG A 542 -45.49 -2.55 1.89
CA ARG A 542 -44.09 -2.14 2.17
C ARG A 542 -44.15 -1.01 3.19
N GLN A 543 -43.59 -1.22 4.39
CA GLN A 543 -43.70 -0.28 5.50
C GLN A 543 -42.36 0.06 6.07
N TRP A 544 -42.24 1.30 6.51
CA TRP A 544 -41.13 1.80 7.32
C TRP A 544 -41.58 1.91 8.77
N LYS A 545 -40.68 1.50 9.68
CA LYS A 545 -40.84 1.68 11.12
C LYS A 545 -39.74 2.57 11.63
N ILE A 546 -40.07 3.71 12.22
CA ILE A 546 -39.17 4.60 12.96
C ILE A 546 -39.60 4.45 14.42
N PRO A 547 -38.66 4.02 15.32
CA PRO A 547 -39.00 3.84 16.73
C PRO A 547 -39.31 5.17 17.41
N SER A 548 -40.04 5.14 18.52
CA SER A 548 -40.12 6.27 19.45
C SER A 548 -39.02 6.11 20.48
N VAL A 549 -38.16 7.11 20.57
CA VAL A 549 -37.05 7.18 21.55
C VAL A 549 -37.43 8.22 22.59
N SER A 550 -38.06 7.78 23.69
CA SER A 550 -38.36 8.70 24.80
C SER A 550 -37.08 9.20 25.45
N LYS A 551 -37.03 10.47 25.84
CA LYS A 551 -35.87 11.17 26.43
C LYS A 551 -35.25 10.51 27.68
N ASN A 552 -35.90 9.51 28.27
CA ASN A 552 -35.45 8.87 29.51
C ASN A 552 -34.39 7.78 29.36
N LYS A 553 -34.01 7.35 28.14
CA LYS A 553 -32.94 6.34 27.98
C LYS A 553 -31.54 6.91 27.79
N VAL A 554 -31.41 8.20 27.41
CA VAL A 554 -30.10 8.82 27.19
C VAL A 554 -29.48 9.39 28.47
N SER A 555 -30.31 9.66 29.50
CA SER A 555 -29.82 10.15 30.81
C SER A 555 -29.44 9.07 31.80
N ASP A 556 -29.97 7.85 31.68
CA ASP A 556 -29.74 6.79 32.67
C ASP A 556 -28.50 5.95 32.42
N GLU A 557 -28.02 5.82 31.16
CA GLU A 557 -26.74 5.16 30.88
C GLU A 557 -25.54 6.04 31.24
N ASN A 558 -25.64 7.36 31.10
CA ASN A 558 -24.62 8.29 31.55
C ASN A 558 -24.70 8.60 33.08
N ALA A 559 -25.87 8.39 33.71
CA ALA A 559 -26.01 8.56 35.14
C ALA A 559 -25.60 7.30 35.94
N SER A 560 -25.69 6.11 35.36
CA SER A 560 -25.26 4.88 36.01
C SER A 560 -23.72 4.76 36.09
N HIS A 561 -22.99 5.42 35.19
CA HIS A 561 -21.52 5.53 35.31
C HIS A 561 -21.06 6.66 36.25
N ALA A 562 -21.90 7.67 36.51
CA ALA A 562 -21.56 8.76 37.44
C ALA A 562 -21.96 8.51 38.90
N SER A 563 -22.87 7.55 39.17
CA SER A 563 -23.37 7.29 40.55
C SER A 563 -22.64 6.17 41.31
N HIS A 564 -21.66 5.49 40.70
CA HIS A 564 -20.80 4.52 41.39
C HIS A 564 -19.49 5.09 41.94
N THR A 565 -19.26 6.42 41.82
CA THR A 565 -18.02 7.06 42.30
C THR A 565 -18.18 7.89 43.58
N SER A 566 -19.30 7.86 44.25
CA SER A 566 -19.45 8.60 45.52
C SER A 566 -20.19 7.81 46.63
N GLN A 567 -19.58 6.75 47.11
CA GLN A 567 -19.76 6.22 48.47
C GLN A 567 -18.81 5.04 48.65
N ASN A 568 -17.58 5.31 49.04
CA ASN A 568 -16.78 4.49 49.96
C ASN A 568 -15.43 5.20 50.19
N ASP A 569 -15.46 6.29 50.95
CA ASP A 569 -14.32 6.72 51.73
C ASP A 569 -14.33 5.90 53.02
N THR A 570 -13.50 4.89 53.10
CA THR A 570 -12.76 4.50 54.32
C THR A 570 -11.69 3.46 53.96
N ALA A 571 -10.43 3.89 54.11
CA ALA A 571 -9.25 3.09 54.44
C ALA A 571 -8.96 1.81 53.60
N ALA A 572 -8.10 1.93 52.59
CA ALA A 572 -7.13 0.89 52.29
C ALA A 572 -5.91 1.51 51.57
N THR A 573 -4.79 1.24 52.16
CA THR A 573 -3.40 1.50 51.84
C THR A 573 -3.07 1.48 50.35
N HIS A 574 -2.26 2.46 49.93
CA HIS A 574 -1.56 2.54 48.67
C HIS A 574 -0.84 1.22 48.32
N GLU A 575 -1.38 0.43 47.40
CA GLU A 575 -0.59 -0.46 46.56
C GLU A 575 -0.44 0.18 45.19
N ALA A 576 0.82 0.40 44.79
CA ALA A 576 1.21 0.85 43.46
C ALA A 576 0.75 -0.17 42.38
N PRO A 577 0.41 0.26 41.16
CA PRO A 577 0.03 -0.64 40.09
C PRO A 577 1.21 -1.59 39.81
N LYS A 578 0.96 -2.88 39.86
CA LYS A 578 1.93 -3.93 39.49
C LYS A 578 2.36 -3.71 38.06
N THR A 579 3.65 -3.48 37.90
CA THR A 579 4.34 -3.63 36.62
C THR A 579 4.04 -5.01 36.07
N VAL A 580 3.58 -5.06 34.80
CA VAL A 580 3.39 -6.32 34.06
C VAL A 580 4.70 -7.07 34.10
N ASP A 581 4.68 -8.27 34.63
CA ASP A 581 5.86 -9.11 34.81
C ASP A 581 6.48 -9.42 33.42
N SER A 582 7.75 -9.10 33.29
CA SER A 582 8.56 -9.37 32.09
C SER A 582 8.62 -10.86 31.72
N GLY A 583 8.20 -11.75 32.58
CA GLY A 583 8.21 -13.21 32.39
C GLY A 583 7.15 -13.78 31.44
N GLU A 584 6.04 -13.07 31.17
CA GLU A 584 5.04 -13.56 30.20
C GLU A 584 5.42 -13.28 28.74
N CYS A 585 6.25 -12.27 28.51
CA CYS A 585 6.74 -11.94 27.17
C CYS A 585 7.85 -12.89 26.67
N GLU A 586 8.60 -13.50 27.59
CA GLU A 586 9.71 -14.42 27.22
C GLU A 586 9.24 -15.79 26.74
N ARG A 587 8.07 -16.26 27.13
CA ARG A 587 7.57 -17.62 26.76
C ARG A 587 7.13 -17.78 25.32
N LEU A 588 7.02 -16.69 24.55
CA LEU A 588 6.62 -16.73 23.14
C LEU A 588 7.80 -16.63 22.17
N SER A 589 9.05 -16.48 22.65
CA SER A 589 10.23 -16.27 21.81
C SER A 589 11.00 -17.53 21.40
N GLU A 590 10.63 -18.73 21.88
CA GLU A 590 11.42 -19.97 21.69
C GLU A 590 10.87 -20.95 20.66
N ALA A 591 10.24 -20.52 19.58
CA ALA A 591 9.95 -21.41 18.45
C ALA A 591 10.89 -21.12 17.28
N PRO A 592 11.58 -22.11 16.70
CA PRO A 592 12.50 -21.92 15.58
C PRO A 592 11.75 -21.53 14.30
N PHE A 593 12.43 -20.79 13.45
CA PHE A 593 11.99 -20.37 12.12
C PHE A 593 11.68 -21.56 11.21
#